data_acf6137c94181eb44e17ed636d5ed1b3
#
_entry.id   acf6137c94181eb44e17ed636d5ed1b3
#
_cell.length_a   1.000
_cell.length_b   1.000
_cell.length_c   1.000
_cell.angle_alpha   90.00
_cell.angle_beta   90.00
_cell.angle_gamma   90.00
#
_symmetry.space_group_name_H-M   'P 1'
#
loop_
_entity.id
_entity.type
_entity.pdbx_description
1 polymer ?
#
loop_
_entity_poly.entity_id
_entity_poly.type
_entity_poly.pdbx_seq_one_letter_code
_entity_poly.pdbx_strand_id
1 'polypeptide(L)'
;GLIPSNPFKDMKLEIKKTLKTQRQPFTLPELKKILKPELYLHNTVDYQHSIYKTGGVKNGLPYYWVFILGIFSGLRTNEMAQMRLEDIKKESNIWFLHVEESEQTRVKTLNAIRKVPVHPQLIELGFIDYISDLKQRKKDRVFWELTKTRDGYAKHLSRHFNEKYLRAVGVWERNVKVLYCTRHTFVNALYQNKVDENVIKALVGHEKEFTMKHYGGEPFSPDRLLKEVSKVTYKGIKWDRLKI
;
A
#
# COMPACT_ATOMS: atom_id res chain seq x y z
N GLY A 1 8.78 37.31 -35.66
CA GLY A 1 7.90 36.54 -36.50
C GLY A 1 7.17 35.48 -35.66
N LEU A 2 5.84 35.57 -35.60
CA LEU A 2 5.01 34.55 -34.95
C LEU A 2 4.91 33.32 -35.89
N ILE A 3 5.14 32.14 -35.38
CA ILE A 3 4.97 30.90 -36.13
C ILE A 3 3.47 30.71 -36.35
N PRO A 4 2.94 30.73 -37.59
CA PRO A 4 1.50 30.74 -37.88
C PRO A 4 0.77 29.42 -37.57
N SER A 5 1.50 28.34 -37.33
CA SER A 5 0.96 27.07 -36.87
C SER A 5 2.02 26.27 -36.10
N ASN A 6 1.56 25.44 -35.14
CA ASN A 6 2.48 24.55 -34.43
C ASN A 6 3.05 23.50 -35.38
N PRO A 7 4.37 23.51 -35.72
CA PRO A 7 4.97 22.56 -36.66
C PRO A 7 4.93 21.09 -36.16
N PHE A 8 4.59 20.86 -34.90
CA PHE A 8 4.49 19.53 -34.27
C PHE A 8 3.04 19.02 -34.12
N LYS A 9 2.04 19.73 -34.69
CA LYS A 9 0.62 19.45 -34.49
C LYS A 9 0.24 17.99 -34.86
N ASP A 10 0.91 17.43 -35.86
CA ASP A 10 0.60 16.09 -36.38
C ASP A 10 1.75 15.08 -36.19
N MET A 11 2.80 15.45 -35.46
CA MET A 11 3.87 14.52 -35.13
C MET A 11 3.42 13.52 -34.07
N LYS A 12 3.04 12.33 -34.51
CA LYS A 12 2.96 11.16 -33.66
C LYS A 12 4.36 10.64 -33.43
N LEU A 13 4.92 10.88 -32.22
CA LEU A 13 6.11 10.17 -31.79
C LEU A 13 5.79 8.67 -31.82
N GLU A 14 6.38 7.92 -32.73
CA GLU A 14 6.46 6.48 -32.60
C GLU A 14 7.31 6.17 -31.36
N ILE A 15 6.64 6.08 -30.22
CA ILE A 15 7.27 5.53 -29.03
C ILE A 15 7.48 4.05 -29.37
N LYS A 16 8.71 3.68 -29.80
CA LYS A 16 9.14 2.29 -29.79
C LYS A 16 8.72 1.76 -28.42
N LYS A 17 7.74 0.86 -28.38
CA LYS A 17 7.35 0.15 -27.16
C LYS A 17 8.56 -0.69 -26.77
N THR A 18 9.54 -0.07 -26.12
CA THR A 18 10.48 -0.81 -25.29
C THR A 18 9.60 -1.64 -24.39
N LEU A 19 9.77 -2.97 -24.43
CA LEU A 19 9.13 -3.89 -23.51
C LEU A 19 9.29 -3.30 -22.12
N LYS A 20 8.28 -2.55 -21.65
CA LYS A 20 8.28 -2.01 -20.30
C LYS A 20 8.34 -3.25 -19.44
N THR A 21 9.46 -3.45 -18.76
CA THR A 21 9.61 -4.46 -17.76
C THR A 21 8.42 -4.32 -16.81
N GLN A 22 7.44 -5.21 -16.93
CA GLN A 22 6.21 -5.09 -16.19
C GLN A 22 6.50 -5.44 -14.74
N ARG A 23 6.07 -4.58 -13.83
CA ARG A 23 6.10 -4.89 -12.41
C ARG A 23 5.37 -6.20 -12.15
N GLN A 24 6.00 -7.09 -11.40
CA GLN A 24 5.48 -8.40 -11.10
C GLN A 24 5.13 -8.55 -9.62
N PRO A 25 4.09 -9.32 -9.26
CA PRO A 25 3.81 -9.64 -7.88
C PRO A 25 5.00 -10.40 -7.26
N PHE A 26 5.20 -10.24 -5.96
CA PHE A 26 6.13 -11.09 -5.23
C PHE A 26 5.59 -12.52 -5.16
N THR A 27 6.45 -13.47 -5.46
CA THR A 27 6.16 -14.91 -5.30
C THR A 27 6.22 -15.32 -3.83
N LEU A 28 5.63 -16.44 -3.47
CA LEU A 28 5.67 -16.94 -2.10
C LEU A 28 7.11 -17.20 -1.58
N PRO A 29 8.04 -17.78 -2.37
CA PRO A 29 9.44 -17.85 -1.97
C PRO A 29 10.10 -16.49 -1.72
N GLU A 30 9.80 -15.48 -2.53
CA GLU A 30 10.29 -14.11 -2.34
C GLU A 30 9.70 -13.48 -1.06
N LEU A 31 8.39 -13.65 -0.82
CA LEU A 31 7.76 -13.18 0.42
C LEU A 31 8.38 -13.82 1.67
N LYS A 32 8.70 -15.13 1.61
CA LYS A 32 9.41 -15.81 2.72
C LYS A 32 10.80 -15.26 2.98
N LYS A 33 11.52 -14.81 1.94
CA LYS A 33 12.81 -14.13 2.09
C LYS A 33 12.62 -12.72 2.69
N ILE A 34 11.68 -11.94 2.15
CA ILE A 34 11.41 -10.57 2.60
C ILE A 34 10.91 -10.55 4.05
N LEU A 35 9.99 -11.44 4.41
CA LEU A 35 9.34 -11.50 5.73
C LEU A 35 10.01 -12.51 6.67
N LYS A 36 11.29 -12.82 6.45
CA LYS A 36 12.08 -13.60 7.40
C LYS A 36 12.22 -12.78 8.70
N PRO A 37 11.70 -13.24 9.86
CA PRO A 37 11.55 -12.39 11.04
C PRO A 37 12.85 -11.72 11.47
N GLU A 38 13.95 -12.44 11.50
CA GLU A 38 15.26 -11.95 11.95
C GLU A 38 15.77 -10.80 11.07
N LEU A 39 15.52 -10.84 9.76
CA LEU A 39 15.94 -9.81 8.82
C LEU A 39 14.92 -8.68 8.74
N TYR A 40 13.61 -9.02 8.76
CA TYR A 40 12.55 -8.03 8.61
C TYR A 40 12.51 -7.09 9.82
N LEU A 41 12.49 -7.63 11.03
CA LEU A 41 12.47 -6.82 12.25
C LEU A 41 13.73 -5.95 12.38
N HIS A 42 14.91 -6.52 12.14
CA HIS A 42 16.16 -5.75 12.16
C HIS A 42 16.14 -4.57 11.18
N ASN A 43 15.67 -4.78 9.95
CA ASN A 43 15.69 -3.74 8.91
C ASN A 43 14.51 -2.78 8.95
N THR A 44 13.47 -3.07 9.71
CA THR A 44 12.26 -2.24 9.77
C THR A 44 12.03 -1.62 11.15
N VAL A 45 12.25 -2.36 12.22
CA VAL A 45 12.08 -1.88 13.60
C VAL A 45 13.40 -1.34 14.13
N ASP A 46 14.47 -2.13 14.13
CA ASP A 46 15.76 -1.75 14.70
C ASP A 46 16.44 -0.63 13.91
N TYR A 47 16.28 -0.65 12.58
CA TYR A 47 16.81 0.41 11.72
C TYR A 47 16.25 1.78 12.08
N GLN A 48 14.97 1.87 12.45
CA GLN A 48 14.37 3.11 12.92
C GLN A 48 14.98 3.59 14.24
N HIS A 49 15.27 2.68 15.18
CA HIS A 49 15.99 3.04 16.41
C HIS A 49 17.37 3.62 16.13
N SER A 50 18.05 3.17 15.07
CA SER A 50 19.38 3.66 14.71
C SER A 50 19.37 5.04 14.04
N ILE A 51 18.33 5.38 13.27
CA ILE A 51 18.23 6.67 12.55
C ILE A 51 17.63 7.77 13.42
N TYR A 52 16.65 7.44 14.26
CA TYR A 52 15.96 8.41 15.12
C TYR A 52 16.39 8.30 16.58
N LYS A 53 17.69 8.31 16.85
CA LYS A 53 18.29 8.35 18.19
C LYS A 53 17.97 9.62 18.98
N THR A 54 16.74 10.07 18.98
CA THR A 54 16.29 11.17 19.80
C THR A 54 15.18 10.72 20.74
N GLY A 55 15.59 10.33 21.95
CA GLY A 55 14.74 10.35 23.12
C GLY A 55 13.67 9.26 23.22
N GLY A 56 14.05 8.00 23.51
CA GLY A 56 13.28 7.07 24.36
C GLY A 56 11.82 6.72 24.02
N VAL A 57 11.26 7.26 22.97
CA VAL A 57 9.88 7.02 22.54
C VAL A 57 9.92 6.01 21.40
N LYS A 58 9.13 4.94 21.50
CA LYS A 58 8.83 4.08 20.33
C LYS A 58 8.24 4.98 19.26
N ASN A 59 9.08 5.41 18.33
CA ASN A 59 8.63 6.13 17.15
C ASN A 59 7.75 5.18 16.32
N GLY A 60 6.88 5.71 15.47
CA GLY A 60 6.04 4.87 14.64
C GLY A 60 6.85 3.87 13.82
N LEU A 61 6.16 2.98 13.16
CA LEU A 61 6.76 1.83 12.50
C LEU A 61 6.46 1.85 10.98
N PRO A 62 6.72 2.98 10.25
CA PRO A 62 6.35 3.08 8.85
C PRO A 62 7.05 2.02 7.99
N TYR A 63 8.30 1.69 8.28
CA TYR A 63 9.03 0.66 7.55
C TYR A 63 8.50 -0.75 7.82
N TYR A 64 8.06 -1.01 9.05
CA TYR A 64 7.43 -2.28 9.39
C TYR A 64 6.06 -2.41 8.72
N TRP A 65 5.18 -1.44 8.91
CA TRP A 65 3.79 -1.57 8.46
C TRP A 65 3.61 -1.44 6.95
N VAL A 66 4.41 -0.60 6.25
CA VAL A 66 4.14 -0.28 4.84
C VAL A 66 4.14 -1.49 3.92
N PHE A 67 5.05 -2.44 4.12
CA PHE A 67 5.10 -3.65 3.30
C PHE A 67 3.94 -4.59 3.60
N ILE A 68 3.68 -4.84 4.88
CA ILE A 68 2.61 -5.72 5.35
C ILE A 68 1.24 -5.15 4.96
N LEU A 69 1.00 -3.85 5.21
CA LEU A 69 -0.21 -3.17 4.72
C LEU A 69 -0.37 -3.33 3.21
N GLY A 70 0.69 -3.13 2.45
CA GLY A 70 0.63 -3.20 1.00
C GLY A 70 0.19 -4.58 0.46
N ILE A 71 0.67 -5.66 1.06
CA ILE A 71 0.30 -7.03 0.63
C ILE A 71 -1.08 -7.47 1.13
N PHE A 72 -1.65 -6.82 2.15
CA PHE A 72 -2.97 -7.17 2.69
C PHE A 72 -4.08 -6.15 2.38
N SER A 73 -3.76 -4.99 1.81
CA SER A 73 -4.75 -3.97 1.45
C SER A 73 -4.70 -3.53 -0.01
N GLY A 74 -3.60 -3.78 -0.69
CA GLY A 74 -3.39 -3.32 -2.07
C GLY A 74 -3.35 -1.81 -2.24
N LEU A 75 -3.20 -1.03 -1.18
CA LEU A 75 -3.05 0.42 -1.23
C LEU A 75 -1.79 0.84 -2.00
N ARG A 76 -1.85 1.99 -2.65
CA ARG A 76 -0.65 2.59 -3.25
C ARG A 76 0.30 3.05 -2.14
N THR A 77 1.60 3.00 -2.39
CA THR A 77 2.61 3.34 -1.38
C THR A 77 2.39 4.74 -0.78
N ASN A 78 1.98 5.73 -1.60
CA ASN A 78 1.72 7.07 -1.08
C ASN A 78 0.37 7.17 -0.35
N GLU A 79 -0.64 6.38 -0.73
CA GLU A 79 -1.90 6.28 0.02
C GLU A 79 -1.63 5.79 1.45
N MET A 80 -0.80 4.76 1.60
CA MET A 80 -0.36 4.29 2.93
C MET A 80 0.46 5.34 3.68
N ALA A 81 1.44 5.94 3.00
CA ALA A 81 2.40 6.87 3.63
C ALA A 81 1.75 8.17 4.13
N GLN A 82 0.67 8.61 3.50
CA GLN A 82 -0.07 9.84 3.87
C GLN A 82 -1.29 9.58 4.76
N MET A 83 -1.63 8.32 5.05
CA MET A 83 -2.86 7.91 5.75
C MET A 83 -2.98 8.59 7.11
N ARG A 84 -4.14 9.17 7.38
CA ARG A 84 -4.47 9.81 8.64
C ARG A 84 -5.10 8.80 9.61
N LEU A 85 -5.05 9.07 10.90
CA LEU A 85 -5.71 8.23 11.89
C LEU A 85 -7.24 8.29 11.79
N GLU A 86 -7.79 9.39 11.27
CA GLU A 86 -9.22 9.55 11.01
C GLU A 86 -9.70 8.74 9.79
N ASP A 87 -8.79 8.32 8.89
CA ASP A 87 -9.10 7.47 7.75
C ASP A 87 -9.30 6.01 8.17
N ILE A 88 -9.02 5.66 9.43
CA ILE A 88 -9.21 4.32 9.97
C ILE A 88 -10.47 4.33 10.84
N LYS A 89 -11.56 3.84 10.26
CA LYS A 89 -12.91 3.89 10.84
C LYS A 89 -13.47 2.49 11.04
N LYS A 90 -14.34 2.35 12.03
CA LYS A 90 -15.09 1.12 12.28
C LYS A 90 -16.54 1.31 11.85
N GLU A 91 -17.00 0.52 10.89
CA GLU A 91 -18.36 0.55 10.38
C GLU A 91 -18.94 -0.87 10.44
N SER A 92 -20.17 -1.04 10.93
CA SER A 92 -20.80 -2.37 11.07
C SER A 92 -19.89 -3.43 11.69
N ASN A 93 -19.16 -3.03 12.74
CA ASN A 93 -18.15 -3.86 13.43
C ASN A 93 -16.92 -4.28 12.63
N ILE A 94 -16.73 -3.76 11.41
CA ILE A 94 -15.59 -3.98 10.53
C ILE A 94 -14.72 -2.74 10.52
N TRP A 95 -13.39 -2.91 10.64
CA TRP A 95 -12.43 -1.85 10.45
C TRP A 95 -12.13 -1.62 8.97
N PHE A 96 -12.08 -0.36 8.55
CA PHE A 96 -11.79 0.05 7.18
C PHE A 96 -10.64 1.05 7.12
N LEU A 97 -9.86 0.94 6.05
CA LEU A 97 -8.92 1.95 5.59
C LEU A 97 -9.63 2.78 4.50
N HIS A 98 -9.92 4.03 4.80
CA HIS A 98 -10.52 4.94 3.84
C HIS A 98 -9.43 5.59 2.99
N VAL A 99 -9.62 5.60 1.70
CA VAL A 99 -8.81 6.37 0.76
C VAL A 99 -9.67 7.49 0.26
N GLU A 100 -9.45 8.69 0.80
CA GLU A 100 -10.23 9.88 0.52
C GLU A 100 -9.30 11.00 0.01
N GLU A 101 -9.86 11.94 -0.76
CA GLU A 101 -9.20 13.17 -1.09
C GLU A 101 -9.55 14.23 -0.05
N SER A 102 -8.55 14.95 0.44
CA SER A 102 -8.71 16.05 1.34
C SER A 102 -7.72 17.17 0.99
N GLU A 103 -7.81 18.31 1.63
CA GLU A 103 -6.82 19.38 1.48
C GLU A 103 -5.37 18.92 1.75
N GLN A 104 -5.21 17.90 2.58
CA GLN A 104 -3.91 17.39 3.03
C GLN A 104 -3.48 16.10 2.30
N THR A 105 -4.43 15.36 1.73
CA THR A 105 -4.19 14.10 1.01
C THR A 105 -4.60 14.25 -0.45
N ARG A 106 -3.76 13.77 -1.36
CA ARG A 106 -4.06 13.76 -2.80
C ARG A 106 -4.24 12.34 -3.30
N VAL A 107 -5.32 12.10 -4.02
CA VAL A 107 -5.51 10.87 -4.77
C VAL A 107 -5.19 11.10 -6.25
N LYS A 108 -4.74 10.07 -6.93
CA LYS A 108 -4.32 10.18 -8.34
C LYS A 108 -5.52 10.41 -9.27
N THR A 109 -6.68 9.89 -8.91
CA THR A 109 -7.94 9.99 -9.69
C THR A 109 -9.12 9.87 -8.73
N LEU A 110 -10.29 10.43 -9.08
CA LEU A 110 -11.53 10.29 -8.31
C LEU A 110 -11.93 8.84 -8.04
N ASN A 111 -11.63 7.93 -8.96
CA ASN A 111 -11.86 6.49 -8.76
C ASN A 111 -10.98 5.85 -7.67
N ALA A 112 -10.00 6.59 -7.15
CA ALA A 112 -9.17 6.11 -6.04
C ALA A 112 -9.90 6.17 -4.68
N ILE A 113 -10.97 6.98 -4.56
CA ILE A 113 -11.79 7.09 -3.34
C ILE A 113 -12.50 5.75 -3.11
N ARG A 114 -12.22 5.13 -1.98
CA ARG A 114 -12.73 3.80 -1.63
C ARG A 114 -12.48 3.44 -0.18
N LYS A 115 -13.15 2.39 0.27
CA LYS A 115 -12.93 1.74 1.57
C LYS A 115 -12.33 0.36 1.35
N VAL A 116 -11.29 0.03 2.10
CA VAL A 116 -10.67 -1.30 2.11
C VAL A 116 -10.77 -1.88 3.50
N PRO A 117 -11.43 -3.03 3.70
CA PRO A 117 -11.48 -3.68 5.02
C PRO A 117 -10.08 -3.98 5.53
N VAL A 118 -9.86 -3.76 6.82
CA VAL A 118 -8.62 -4.18 7.48
C VAL A 118 -8.60 -5.70 7.52
N HIS A 119 -7.59 -6.29 6.89
CA HIS A 119 -7.44 -7.74 6.83
C HIS A 119 -7.26 -8.34 8.25
N PRO A 120 -7.85 -9.51 8.57
CA PRO A 120 -7.72 -10.14 9.88
C PRO A 120 -6.25 -10.31 10.33
N GLN A 121 -5.34 -10.67 9.42
CA GLN A 121 -3.92 -10.80 9.75
C GLN A 121 -3.28 -9.48 10.22
N LEU A 122 -3.74 -8.34 9.73
CA LEU A 122 -3.25 -7.03 10.23
C LEU A 122 -3.73 -6.79 11.68
N ILE A 123 -4.96 -7.21 11.99
CA ILE A 123 -5.51 -7.11 13.36
C ILE A 123 -4.72 -8.02 14.30
N GLU A 124 -4.46 -9.27 13.91
CA GLU A 124 -3.66 -10.23 14.69
C GLU A 124 -2.23 -9.74 14.95
N LEU A 125 -1.63 -9.03 14.00
CA LEU A 125 -0.31 -8.40 14.13
C LEU A 125 -0.30 -7.17 15.05
N GLY A 126 -1.49 -6.70 15.52
CA GLY A 126 -1.61 -5.56 16.43
C GLY A 126 -1.76 -4.21 15.74
N PHE A 127 -2.18 -4.17 14.46
CA PHE A 127 -2.33 -2.89 13.74
C PHE A 127 -3.34 -1.94 14.39
N ILE A 128 -4.46 -2.47 14.90
CA ILE A 128 -5.48 -1.64 15.55
C ILE A 128 -4.99 -1.14 16.92
N ASP A 129 -4.21 -1.94 17.65
CA ASP A 129 -3.60 -1.51 18.91
C ASP A 129 -2.57 -0.40 18.66
N TYR A 130 -1.76 -0.54 17.61
CA TYR A 130 -0.84 0.52 17.16
C TYR A 130 -1.58 1.83 16.82
N ILE A 131 -2.71 1.76 16.10
CA ILE A 131 -3.54 2.94 15.80
C ILE A 131 -4.10 3.57 17.08
N SER A 132 -4.53 2.75 18.03
CA SER A 132 -5.06 3.21 19.30
C SER A 132 -4.00 3.93 20.14
N ASP A 133 -2.77 3.41 20.20
CA ASP A 133 -1.62 4.08 20.84
C ASP A 133 -1.33 5.44 20.20
N LEU A 134 -1.31 5.51 18.87
CA LEU A 134 -1.07 6.77 18.17
C LEU A 134 -2.16 7.81 18.45
N LYS A 135 -3.43 7.39 18.55
CA LYS A 135 -4.55 8.29 18.92
C LYS A 135 -4.40 8.81 20.35
N GLN A 136 -4.03 7.95 21.31
CA GLN A 136 -3.74 8.36 22.69
C GLN A 136 -2.58 9.38 22.75
N ARG A 137 -1.57 9.18 21.89
CA ARG A 137 -0.42 10.11 21.75
C ARG A 137 -0.74 11.33 20.90
N LYS A 138 -2.02 11.56 20.55
CA LYS A 138 -2.51 12.72 19.77
C LYS A 138 -1.76 12.93 18.45
N LYS A 139 -1.41 11.83 17.77
CA LYS A 139 -0.86 11.92 16.42
C LYS A 139 -2.00 12.14 15.40
N ASP A 140 -1.66 12.72 14.27
CA ASP A 140 -2.60 13.00 13.18
C ASP A 140 -2.56 11.94 12.08
N ARG A 141 -1.38 11.28 11.88
CA ARG A 141 -1.14 10.32 10.81
C ARG A 141 -0.60 9.00 11.35
N VAL A 142 -0.88 7.93 10.61
CA VAL A 142 -0.36 6.58 10.91
C VAL A 142 1.17 6.56 10.90
N PHE A 143 1.78 7.27 9.95
CA PHE A 143 3.23 7.41 9.80
C PHE A 143 3.61 8.88 9.98
N TRP A 144 3.36 9.39 11.18
CA TRP A 144 3.52 10.80 11.53
C TRP A 144 4.98 11.29 11.43
N GLU A 145 5.96 10.39 11.46
CA GLU A 145 7.38 10.73 11.34
C GLU A 145 7.80 11.02 9.89
N LEU A 146 7.01 10.57 8.92
CA LEU A 146 7.34 10.79 7.52
C LEU A 146 7.16 12.26 7.16
N THR A 147 8.21 12.83 6.58
CA THR A 147 8.19 14.20 6.06
C THR A 147 7.69 14.22 4.62
N LYS A 148 6.85 15.22 4.29
CA LYS A 148 6.38 15.43 2.94
C LYS A 148 7.52 15.94 2.07
N THR A 149 7.76 15.26 0.95
CA THR A 149 8.68 15.71 -0.10
C THR A 149 7.89 16.21 -1.30
N ARG A 150 8.56 16.75 -2.33
CA ARG A 150 7.92 17.10 -3.59
C ARG A 150 7.11 15.93 -4.19
N ASP A 151 7.60 14.69 -4.01
CA ASP A 151 7.01 13.46 -4.55
C ASP A 151 6.05 12.77 -3.56
N GLY A 152 5.65 13.45 -2.47
CA GLY A 152 4.78 12.93 -1.41
C GLY A 152 5.55 12.34 -0.23
N TYR A 153 4.86 11.58 0.62
CA TYR A 153 5.42 10.99 1.85
C TYR A 153 6.17 9.66 1.62
N ALA A 154 5.88 8.97 0.52
CA ALA A 154 6.40 7.61 0.28
C ALA A 154 7.86 7.54 -0.17
N LYS A 155 8.51 8.67 -0.47
CA LYS A 155 9.85 8.70 -1.08
C LYS A 155 10.89 7.93 -0.26
N HIS A 156 10.98 8.21 1.03
CA HIS A 156 11.96 7.57 1.91
C HIS A 156 11.66 6.08 2.13
N LEU A 157 10.37 5.70 2.25
CA LEU A 157 9.96 4.30 2.32
C LEU A 157 10.36 3.53 1.07
N SER A 158 10.00 4.06 -0.11
CA SER A 158 10.33 3.43 -1.39
C SER A 158 11.83 3.29 -1.58
N ARG A 159 12.60 4.32 -1.20
CA ARG A 159 14.06 4.31 -1.29
C ARG A 159 14.67 3.24 -0.38
N HIS A 160 14.25 3.18 0.89
CA HIS A 160 14.73 2.16 1.83
C HIS A 160 14.47 0.74 1.30
N PHE A 161 13.22 0.43 0.94
CA PHE A 161 12.88 -0.90 0.45
C PHE A 161 13.59 -1.24 -0.85
N ASN A 162 13.56 -0.35 -1.85
CA ASN A 162 14.08 -0.66 -3.18
C ASN A 162 15.60 -0.66 -3.24
N GLU A 163 16.26 0.28 -2.57
CA GLU A 163 17.71 0.46 -2.71
C GLU A 163 18.52 -0.29 -1.64
N LYS A 164 17.89 -0.61 -0.50
CA LYS A 164 18.57 -1.29 0.62
C LYS A 164 17.96 -2.67 0.88
N TYR A 165 16.73 -2.72 1.41
CA TYR A 165 16.18 -3.96 1.95
C TYR A 165 15.97 -5.06 0.92
N LEU A 166 15.23 -4.79 -0.17
CA LEU A 166 14.96 -5.81 -1.21
C LEU A 166 16.24 -6.27 -1.91
N ARG A 167 17.27 -5.43 -1.99
CA ARG A 167 18.60 -5.82 -2.48
C ARG A 167 19.30 -6.74 -1.49
N ALA A 168 19.28 -6.39 -0.20
CA ALA A 168 19.94 -7.19 0.85
C ALA A 168 19.37 -8.62 0.95
N VAL A 169 18.05 -8.78 0.75
CA VAL A 169 17.39 -10.10 0.75
C VAL A 169 17.40 -10.81 -0.62
N GLY A 170 18.05 -10.21 -1.63
CA GLY A 170 18.21 -10.81 -2.97
C GLY A 170 16.91 -10.94 -3.77
N VAL A 171 15.98 -9.99 -3.61
CA VAL A 171 14.68 -10.01 -4.30
C VAL A 171 14.52 -8.82 -5.24
N TRP A 172 15.33 -7.77 -5.06
CA TRP A 172 15.22 -6.57 -5.89
C TRP A 172 15.55 -6.82 -7.36
N GLU A 173 14.69 -6.33 -8.23
CA GLU A 173 14.93 -6.26 -9.66
C GLU A 173 14.43 -4.90 -10.18
N ARG A 174 15.27 -4.21 -10.97
CA ARG A 174 14.97 -2.86 -11.45
C ARG A 174 13.67 -2.83 -12.22
N ASN A 175 12.73 -1.98 -11.80
CA ASN A 175 11.40 -1.77 -12.38
C ASN A 175 10.48 -3.00 -12.37
N VAL A 176 10.93 -4.15 -11.88
CA VAL A 176 10.16 -5.42 -11.81
C VAL A 176 9.74 -5.73 -10.38
N LYS A 177 10.72 -5.77 -9.45
CA LYS A 177 10.49 -6.10 -8.02
C LYS A 177 10.86 -4.91 -7.15
N VAL A 178 9.86 -4.11 -6.81
CA VAL A 178 9.96 -2.88 -6.00
C VAL A 178 8.83 -2.83 -4.96
N LEU A 179 8.92 -1.95 -3.97
CA LEU A 179 7.91 -1.83 -2.91
C LEU A 179 6.47 -1.74 -3.47
N TYR A 180 6.26 -1.00 -4.55
CA TYR A 180 4.94 -0.90 -5.18
C TYR A 180 4.36 -2.27 -5.61
N CYS A 181 5.20 -3.29 -5.78
CA CYS A 181 4.74 -4.65 -6.15
C CYS A 181 3.95 -5.35 -5.04
N THR A 182 3.94 -4.82 -3.80
CA THR A 182 3.03 -5.29 -2.75
C THR A 182 1.58 -5.22 -3.19
N ARG A 183 1.18 -4.15 -3.90
CA ARG A 183 -0.16 -4.01 -4.48
C ARG A 183 -0.41 -5.06 -5.57
N HIS A 184 0.55 -5.34 -6.45
CA HIS A 184 0.42 -6.40 -7.45
C HIS A 184 0.29 -7.77 -6.78
N THR A 185 0.99 -7.98 -5.67
CA THR A 185 0.92 -9.22 -4.87
C THR A 185 -0.47 -9.42 -4.27
N PHE A 186 -1.07 -8.37 -3.71
CA PHE A 186 -2.44 -8.40 -3.20
C PHE A 186 -3.45 -8.71 -4.31
N VAL A 187 -3.38 -8.01 -5.43
CA VAL A 187 -4.26 -8.23 -6.58
C VAL A 187 -4.12 -9.66 -7.10
N ASN A 188 -2.89 -10.14 -7.27
CA ASN A 188 -2.63 -11.51 -7.71
C ASN A 188 -3.21 -12.53 -6.72
N ALA A 189 -3.07 -12.31 -5.41
CA ALA A 189 -3.64 -13.20 -4.40
C ALA A 189 -5.18 -13.26 -4.49
N LEU A 190 -5.86 -12.15 -4.75
CA LEU A 190 -7.30 -12.12 -4.96
C LEU A 190 -7.70 -12.91 -6.23
N TYR A 191 -7.00 -12.72 -7.35
CA TYR A 191 -7.24 -13.48 -8.57
C TYR A 191 -7.03 -14.98 -8.39
N GLN A 192 -5.97 -15.40 -7.72
CA GLN A 192 -5.70 -16.81 -7.41
C GLN A 192 -6.79 -17.44 -6.52
N ASN A 193 -7.45 -16.64 -5.68
CA ASN A 193 -8.58 -17.04 -4.86
C ASN A 193 -9.94 -16.85 -5.56
N LYS A 194 -9.95 -16.65 -6.88
CA LYS A 194 -11.16 -16.51 -7.72
C LYS A 194 -12.14 -15.43 -7.24
N VAL A 195 -11.60 -14.33 -6.72
CA VAL A 195 -12.39 -13.16 -6.34
C VAL A 195 -12.87 -12.45 -7.61
N ASP A 196 -14.13 -12.05 -7.61
CA ASP A 196 -14.75 -11.32 -8.72
C ASP A 196 -13.94 -10.06 -9.09
N GLU A 197 -13.74 -9.85 -10.40
CA GLU A 197 -12.92 -8.76 -10.91
C GLU A 197 -13.45 -7.38 -10.51
N ASN A 198 -14.76 -7.19 -10.39
CA ASN A 198 -15.35 -5.93 -9.98
C ASN A 198 -15.10 -5.66 -8.50
N VAL A 199 -15.08 -6.71 -7.66
CA VAL A 199 -14.66 -6.59 -6.25
C VAL A 199 -13.19 -6.19 -6.18
N ILE A 200 -12.32 -6.81 -6.98
CA ILE A 200 -10.91 -6.46 -7.04
C ILE A 200 -10.74 -4.99 -7.48
N LYS A 201 -11.44 -4.55 -8.54
CA LYS A 201 -11.42 -3.16 -9.01
C LYS A 201 -11.87 -2.18 -7.92
N ALA A 202 -12.92 -2.52 -7.17
CA ALA A 202 -13.41 -1.70 -6.05
C ALA A 202 -12.38 -1.59 -4.93
N LEU A 203 -11.78 -2.71 -4.49
CA LEU A 203 -10.76 -2.73 -3.43
C LEU A 203 -9.50 -1.93 -3.80
N VAL A 204 -9.07 -1.98 -5.05
CA VAL A 204 -7.84 -1.30 -5.46
C VAL A 204 -8.05 0.07 -6.10
N GLY A 205 -9.28 0.51 -6.33
CA GLY A 205 -9.58 1.81 -6.95
C GLY A 205 -9.11 1.87 -8.40
N HIS A 206 -9.43 0.85 -9.17
CA HIS A 206 -9.35 0.88 -10.63
C HIS A 206 -10.63 1.44 -11.21
N GLU A 207 -10.59 1.84 -12.47
CA GLU A 207 -11.75 2.40 -13.15
C GLU A 207 -12.92 1.41 -13.13
N LYS A 208 -14.08 1.90 -12.67
CA LYS A 208 -15.32 1.12 -12.67
C LYS A 208 -15.89 1.06 -14.09
N GLU A 209 -16.47 -0.07 -14.47
CA GLU A 209 -17.21 -0.15 -15.71
C GLU A 209 -18.39 0.83 -15.71
N PHE A 210 -18.81 1.26 -16.90
CA PHE A 210 -19.84 2.30 -17.11
C PHE A 210 -21.11 2.05 -16.29
N THR A 211 -21.56 0.80 -16.23
CA THR A 211 -22.78 0.40 -15.51
C THR A 211 -22.70 0.69 -14.00
N MET A 212 -21.54 0.49 -13.39
CA MET A 212 -21.37 0.73 -11.94
C MET A 212 -21.17 2.20 -11.58
N LYS A 213 -20.85 3.06 -12.56
CA LYS A 213 -20.75 4.52 -12.36
C LYS A 213 -22.12 5.19 -12.20
N HIS A 214 -23.18 4.62 -12.79
CA HIS A 214 -24.50 5.24 -12.90
C HIS A 214 -25.48 4.81 -11.80
N TYR A 215 -25.25 3.69 -11.14
CA TYR A 215 -26.16 3.16 -10.11
C TYR A 215 -25.73 3.54 -8.68
N GLY A 216 -25.31 4.75 -8.45
CA GLY A 216 -24.95 5.40 -7.20
C GLY A 216 -24.99 4.55 -5.92
N GLY A 217 -23.90 4.54 -5.16
CA GLY A 217 -23.77 3.82 -3.89
C GLY A 217 -22.51 2.96 -3.81
N GLU A 218 -22.28 2.36 -2.66
CA GLU A 218 -21.21 1.37 -2.48
C GLU A 218 -21.62 0.07 -3.18
N PRO A 219 -20.89 -0.41 -4.20
CA PRO A 219 -21.34 -1.53 -5.03
C PRO A 219 -21.33 -2.87 -4.28
N PHE A 220 -20.68 -2.93 -3.10
CA PHE A 220 -20.54 -4.16 -2.32
C PHE A 220 -20.72 -3.88 -0.84
N SER A 221 -21.42 -4.79 -0.14
CA SER A 221 -21.58 -4.70 1.31
C SER A 221 -20.25 -4.84 2.05
N PRO A 222 -20.11 -4.22 3.24
CA PRO A 222 -18.94 -4.37 4.12
C PRO A 222 -18.53 -5.82 4.35
N ASP A 223 -19.48 -6.69 4.65
CA ASP A 223 -19.25 -8.12 4.91
C ASP A 223 -18.72 -8.85 3.68
N ARG A 224 -19.24 -8.53 2.48
CA ARG A 224 -18.74 -9.09 1.23
C ARG A 224 -17.31 -8.67 0.99
N LEU A 225 -16.98 -7.40 1.16
CA LEU A 225 -15.61 -6.91 0.98
C LEU A 225 -14.66 -7.57 1.97
N LEU A 226 -15.03 -7.69 3.26
CA LEU A 226 -14.22 -8.36 4.27
C LEU A 226 -14.01 -9.83 3.94
N LYS A 227 -15.08 -10.55 3.57
CA LYS A 227 -15.00 -11.95 3.14
C LYS A 227 -13.99 -12.15 2.01
N GLU A 228 -14.02 -11.27 0.99
CA GLU A 228 -13.14 -11.39 -0.16
C GLU A 228 -11.68 -11.01 0.20
N VAL A 229 -11.46 -9.97 0.97
CA VAL A 229 -10.12 -9.58 1.44
C VAL A 229 -9.51 -10.68 2.31
N SER A 230 -10.30 -11.32 3.18
CA SER A 230 -9.84 -12.39 4.07
C SER A 230 -9.36 -13.67 3.37
N LYS A 231 -9.65 -13.82 2.07
CA LYS A 231 -9.10 -14.91 1.26
C LYS A 231 -7.61 -14.76 0.96
N VAL A 232 -7.06 -13.55 1.11
CA VAL A 232 -5.63 -13.29 0.86
C VAL A 232 -4.80 -13.94 1.96
N THR A 233 -4.06 -14.97 1.63
CA THR A 233 -3.19 -15.69 2.56
C THR A 233 -1.83 -15.96 1.95
N TYR A 234 -0.79 -15.94 2.79
CA TYR A 234 0.59 -16.24 2.37
C TYR A 234 1.13 -17.38 3.23
N LYS A 235 0.93 -18.63 2.76
CA LYS A 235 1.23 -19.86 3.52
C LYS A 235 2.71 -19.99 3.86
N GLY A 236 2.98 -20.36 5.12
CA GLY A 236 4.34 -20.66 5.60
C GLY A 236 5.18 -19.42 5.94
N ILE A 237 4.57 -18.24 6.06
CA ILE A 237 5.14 -17.07 6.72
C ILE A 237 4.86 -17.18 8.23
N LYS A 238 5.87 -16.94 9.05
CA LYS A 238 5.79 -17.04 10.52
C LYS A 238 5.28 -15.73 11.11
N TRP A 239 3.96 -15.47 10.94
CA TRP A 239 3.32 -14.21 11.36
C TRP A 239 3.42 -13.96 12.85
N ASP A 240 3.32 -15.03 13.67
CA ASP A 240 3.50 -15.00 15.12
C ASP A 240 4.83 -14.38 15.54
N ARG A 241 5.89 -14.64 14.78
CA ARG A 241 7.25 -14.12 15.03
C ARG A 241 7.46 -12.71 14.47
N LEU A 242 6.51 -12.17 13.73
CA LEU A 242 6.53 -10.81 13.20
C LEU A 242 5.73 -9.83 14.06
N LYS A 243 4.96 -10.31 15.03
CA LYS A 243 4.17 -9.47 15.94
C LYS A 243 5.09 -8.59 16.79
N ILE A 244 4.74 -7.29 16.94
CA ILE A 244 5.53 -6.27 17.65
C ILE A 244 4.73 -5.62 18.77
#